data_5351a1a4ba6cec823717d6db2a96cdee
#
_entry.id   5351a1a4ba6cec823717d6db2a96cdee
#
_cell.length_a   1.000
_cell.length_b   1.000
_cell.length_c   1.000
_cell.angle_alpha   90.00
_cell.angle_beta   90.00
_cell.angle_gamma   90.00
#
_symmetry.space_group_name_H-M   'P 1'
#
loop_
_entity.id
_entity.type
_entity.pdbx_description
1 polymer ?
#
loop_
_entity_poly.entity_id
_entity_poly.type
_entity_poly.pdbx_seq_one_letter_code
_entity_poly.pdbx_strand_id
1 'polypeptide(L)'
;MVRIVSASVVIAILALGAFWWAALGTIGRVEISALGAVANVAPRDWQQTLAQAPVVKLTAFVTGWVKAGPEILIDASDPKTPAELKRNIWVPSLSYLLEHPTQGRALLDTGLRAGRCDYGTEPLYWVPCRNSAGSDTLSQLRARGFDVKDIAWIVMSHFHGDHISGLENLLRLGSPKIVTTREEIDDVQSFWRPLWGYESEMLGADMRVAAVNGQLQSMPAEGKTADFFGDGSLWLIPTPGHTRGHLSMLVNTRPRPTLLTFDAAHLAADFELSITPGATVDRPAARASIARLHALAAAIPDLNVVYGHEPTQWRGAITVELGR
;
A
#
# COMPACT_ATOMS: atom_id res chain seq x y z
N MET A 1 3.70 -54.22 5.77
CA MET A 1 4.89 -53.50 6.17
C MET A 1 4.48 -52.10 6.63
N VAL A 2 4.36 -51.89 7.94
CA VAL A 2 4.17 -50.55 8.54
C VAL A 2 5.52 -49.88 8.51
N ARG A 3 5.69 -48.83 7.69
CA ARG A 3 6.90 -48.00 7.74
C ARG A 3 6.89 -47.23 9.05
N ILE A 4 7.83 -47.51 9.94
CA ILE A 4 8.05 -46.72 11.15
C ILE A 4 8.60 -45.36 10.68
N VAL A 5 7.75 -44.34 10.77
CA VAL A 5 8.20 -42.95 10.58
C VAL A 5 9.14 -42.63 11.73
N SER A 6 10.37 -42.20 11.47
CA SER A 6 11.35 -41.89 12.50
C SER A 6 10.85 -40.78 13.43
N ALA A 7 11.17 -40.85 14.71
CA ALA A 7 10.82 -39.80 15.68
C ALA A 7 11.25 -38.40 15.20
N SER A 8 12.39 -38.30 14.52
CA SER A 8 12.90 -37.06 13.93
C SER A 8 11.98 -36.45 12.89
N VAL A 9 11.34 -37.31 12.06
CA VAL A 9 10.36 -36.84 11.05
C VAL A 9 9.09 -36.32 11.72
N VAL A 10 8.61 -37.02 12.75
CA VAL A 10 7.43 -36.58 13.52
C VAL A 10 7.72 -35.25 14.21
N ILE A 11 8.88 -35.10 14.87
CA ILE A 11 9.29 -33.86 15.52
C ILE A 11 9.39 -32.70 14.49
N ALA A 12 9.97 -32.96 13.33
CA ALA A 12 10.07 -31.95 12.26
C ALA A 12 8.69 -31.50 11.76
N ILE A 13 7.75 -32.42 11.58
CA ILE A 13 6.37 -32.11 11.17
C ILE A 13 5.66 -31.29 12.25
N LEU A 14 5.81 -31.66 13.54
CA LEU A 14 5.19 -30.93 14.64
C LEU A 14 5.79 -29.53 14.80
N ALA A 15 7.11 -29.39 14.65
CA ALA A 15 7.80 -28.10 14.71
C ALA A 15 7.37 -27.19 13.53
N LEU A 16 7.27 -27.75 12.33
CA LEU A 16 6.78 -27.03 11.16
C LEU A 16 5.31 -26.63 11.32
N GLY A 17 4.48 -27.52 11.85
CA GLY A 17 3.08 -27.24 12.16
C GLY A 17 2.92 -26.13 13.21
N ALA A 18 3.69 -26.17 14.28
CA ALA A 18 3.69 -25.15 15.33
C ALA A 18 4.20 -23.79 14.79
N PHE A 19 5.28 -23.81 14.03
CA PHE A 19 5.81 -22.61 13.35
C PHE A 19 4.77 -21.99 12.40
N TRP A 20 4.13 -22.83 11.57
CA TRP A 20 3.10 -22.36 10.64
C TRP A 20 1.87 -21.82 11.38
N TRP A 21 1.45 -22.51 12.43
CA TRP A 21 0.34 -22.04 13.27
C TRP A 21 0.63 -20.68 13.92
N ALA A 22 1.85 -20.48 14.44
CA ALA A 22 2.28 -19.21 15.00
C ALA A 22 2.35 -18.10 13.93
N ALA A 23 2.86 -18.42 12.74
CA ALA A 23 2.95 -17.47 11.63
C ALA A 23 1.57 -17.09 11.06
N LEU A 24 0.63 -18.03 11.02
CA LEU A 24 -0.74 -17.74 10.59
C LEU A 24 -1.49 -16.84 11.58
N GLY A 25 -1.28 -17.03 12.88
CA GLY A 25 -2.02 -16.29 13.91
C GLY A 25 -3.54 -16.31 13.71
N THR A 26 -4.23 -15.49 14.46
CA THR A 26 -5.68 -15.26 14.28
C THR A 26 -5.88 -13.94 13.55
N ILE A 27 -6.62 -13.97 12.44
CA ILE A 27 -7.13 -12.74 11.81
C ILE A 27 -8.55 -12.49 12.26
N GLY A 28 -8.96 -11.22 12.29
CA GLY A 28 -10.34 -10.82 12.54
C GLY A 28 -11.28 -11.28 11.42
N ARG A 29 -12.56 -11.16 11.65
CA ARG A 29 -13.58 -11.44 10.62
C ARG A 29 -13.45 -10.40 9.50
N VAL A 30 -13.44 -10.86 8.26
CA VAL A 30 -13.47 -10.01 7.07
C VAL A 30 -14.85 -10.11 6.43
N GLU A 31 -15.64 -9.05 6.54
CA GLU A 31 -16.92 -8.91 5.83
C GLU A 31 -16.66 -8.20 4.50
N ILE A 32 -16.92 -8.87 3.39
CA ILE A 32 -16.67 -8.34 2.05
C ILE A 32 -17.98 -7.78 1.49
N SER A 33 -17.94 -6.55 1.01
CA SER A 33 -19.01 -5.91 0.27
C SER A 33 -18.52 -5.43 -1.09
N ALA A 34 -19.43 -5.23 -2.03
CA ALA A 34 -19.09 -4.44 -3.22
C ALA A 34 -19.03 -2.96 -2.83
N LEU A 35 -18.07 -2.24 -3.36
CA LEU A 35 -18.11 -0.79 -3.35
C LEU A 35 -19.28 -0.37 -4.25
N GLY A 36 -20.20 0.49 -3.75
CA GLY A 36 -21.38 0.90 -4.49
C GLY A 36 -21.03 1.46 -5.88
N ALA A 37 -21.88 1.20 -6.87
CA ALA A 37 -21.62 1.68 -8.23
C ALA A 37 -21.56 3.22 -8.24
N VAL A 38 -20.43 3.76 -8.62
CA VAL A 38 -20.28 5.17 -8.97
C VAL A 38 -20.42 5.27 -10.48
N ALA A 39 -21.13 6.27 -10.97
CA ALA A 39 -21.26 6.51 -12.41
C ALA A 39 -19.89 7.00 -12.95
N ASN A 40 -19.02 6.07 -13.27
CA ASN A 40 -17.70 6.37 -13.79
C ASN A 40 -17.82 6.68 -15.30
N VAL A 41 -17.46 7.87 -15.70
CA VAL A 41 -17.21 8.18 -17.10
C VAL A 41 -15.71 8.01 -17.32
N ALA A 42 -15.35 7.04 -18.16
CA ALA A 42 -13.94 6.84 -18.52
C ALA A 42 -13.38 8.15 -19.12
N PRO A 43 -12.28 8.71 -18.57
CA PRO A 43 -11.68 9.90 -19.14
C PRO A 43 -11.24 9.62 -20.58
N ARG A 44 -11.61 10.50 -21.50
CA ARG A 44 -11.07 10.52 -22.86
C ARG A 44 -9.77 11.30 -22.92
N ASP A 45 -9.60 12.22 -21.97
CA ASP A 45 -8.47 13.12 -21.84
C ASP A 45 -8.24 13.39 -20.34
N TRP A 46 -7.08 12.99 -19.84
CA TRP A 46 -6.68 13.18 -18.45
C TRP A 46 -6.58 14.64 -18.05
N GLN A 47 -6.06 15.51 -18.95
CA GLN A 47 -5.92 16.93 -18.65
C GLN A 47 -7.28 17.57 -18.43
N GLN A 48 -8.24 17.30 -19.33
CA GLN A 48 -9.59 17.81 -19.20
C GLN A 48 -10.29 17.25 -17.96
N THR A 49 -10.14 15.95 -17.67
CA THR A 49 -10.74 15.29 -16.52
C THR A 49 -10.24 15.90 -15.22
N LEU A 50 -8.92 16.05 -15.04
CA LEU A 50 -8.32 16.61 -13.85
C LEU A 50 -8.56 18.13 -13.71
N ALA A 51 -8.73 18.85 -14.85
CA ALA A 51 -9.08 20.28 -14.81
C ALA A 51 -10.50 20.51 -14.30
N GLN A 52 -11.42 19.58 -14.58
CA GLN A 52 -12.85 19.68 -14.18
C GLN A 52 -13.11 19.04 -12.80
N ALA A 53 -12.26 18.14 -12.35
CA ALA A 53 -12.39 17.43 -11.09
C ALA A 53 -12.16 18.36 -9.88
N PRO A 54 -12.82 18.11 -8.74
CA PRO A 54 -12.50 18.78 -7.50
C PRO A 54 -11.02 18.64 -7.12
N VAL A 55 -10.44 19.72 -6.63
CA VAL A 55 -9.09 19.69 -6.06
C VAL A 55 -9.18 19.20 -4.64
N VAL A 56 -8.38 18.18 -4.30
CA VAL A 56 -8.31 17.66 -2.94
C VAL A 56 -7.00 18.07 -2.28
N LYS A 57 -7.02 18.18 -0.96
CA LYS A 57 -5.81 18.36 -0.18
C LYS A 57 -5.25 16.99 0.19
N LEU A 58 -3.97 16.77 -0.06
CA LEU A 58 -3.28 15.53 0.25
C LEU A 58 -2.11 15.83 1.19
N THR A 59 -2.13 15.21 2.37
CA THR A 59 -1.08 15.34 3.37
C THR A 59 -0.41 14.00 3.60
N ALA A 60 0.88 13.89 3.34
CA ALA A 60 1.66 12.70 3.62
C ALA A 60 2.16 12.70 5.06
N PHE A 61 2.09 11.55 5.71
CA PHE A 61 2.63 11.25 7.03
C PHE A 61 3.77 10.25 6.90
N VAL A 62 4.97 10.63 7.33
CA VAL A 62 6.08 9.69 7.52
C VAL A 62 5.87 9.02 8.87
N THR A 63 5.37 7.78 8.86
CA THR A 63 4.97 7.06 10.07
C THR A 63 6.13 6.33 10.74
N GLY A 64 7.21 6.16 10.00
CA GLY A 64 8.45 5.55 10.46
C GLY A 64 9.36 5.20 9.29
N TRP A 65 10.38 4.41 9.58
CA TRP A 65 11.39 3.99 8.62
C TRP A 65 11.65 2.50 8.77
N VAL A 66 11.80 1.80 7.69
CA VAL A 66 12.22 0.40 7.63
C VAL A 66 13.60 0.29 6.98
N LYS A 67 14.41 -0.69 7.39
CA LYS A 67 15.73 -0.91 6.80
C LYS A 67 15.65 -2.11 5.88
N ALA A 68 15.54 -1.86 4.58
CA ALA A 68 15.34 -2.88 3.57
C ALA A 68 16.56 -3.01 2.65
N GLY A 69 16.78 -4.22 2.16
CA GLY A 69 17.81 -4.53 1.18
C GLY A 69 17.27 -4.53 -0.25
N PRO A 70 18.16 -4.71 -1.24
CA PRO A 70 17.77 -4.74 -2.64
C PRO A 70 16.79 -5.88 -2.95
N GLU A 71 16.85 -7.00 -2.24
CA GLU A 71 15.92 -8.13 -2.38
C GLU A 71 14.46 -7.72 -2.14
N ILE A 72 14.23 -6.63 -1.38
CA ILE A 72 12.93 -6.04 -1.14
C ILE A 72 12.68 -4.86 -2.08
N LEU A 73 13.65 -3.98 -2.23
CA LEU A 73 13.44 -2.66 -2.84
C LEU A 73 13.56 -2.67 -4.37
N ILE A 74 14.58 -3.35 -4.93
CA ILE A 74 14.93 -3.22 -6.35
C ILE A 74 15.65 -4.47 -6.87
N ASP A 75 15.48 -4.82 -8.13
CA ASP A 75 16.24 -5.91 -8.73
C ASP A 75 17.73 -5.59 -8.82
N ALA A 76 18.51 -6.08 -7.87
CA ALA A 76 19.96 -5.88 -7.84
C ALA A 76 20.71 -6.53 -9.02
N SER A 77 20.08 -7.47 -9.73
CA SER A 77 20.68 -8.15 -10.89
C SER A 77 20.51 -7.35 -12.18
N ASP A 78 19.61 -6.37 -12.22
CA ASP A 78 19.46 -5.49 -13.38
C ASP A 78 20.73 -4.63 -13.53
N PRO A 79 21.38 -4.60 -14.71
CA PRO A 79 22.59 -3.80 -14.93
C PRO A 79 22.37 -2.29 -14.77
N LYS A 80 21.13 -1.80 -14.86
CA LYS A 80 20.78 -0.40 -14.65
C LYS A 80 20.69 -0.03 -13.18
N THR A 81 20.63 -1.02 -12.26
CA THR A 81 20.49 -0.73 -10.82
C THR A 81 21.72 -0.02 -10.29
N PRO A 82 21.55 1.21 -9.74
CA PRO A 82 22.64 1.98 -9.15
C PRO A 82 23.35 1.21 -8.03
N ALA A 83 24.67 1.32 -7.95
CA ALA A 83 25.48 0.57 -6.99
C ALA A 83 25.14 0.90 -5.53
N GLU A 84 24.76 2.13 -5.25
CA GLU A 84 24.34 2.60 -3.93
C GLU A 84 23.03 1.98 -3.44
N LEU A 85 22.19 1.47 -4.35
CA LEU A 85 20.95 0.78 -4.03
C LEU A 85 21.14 -0.73 -3.86
N LYS A 86 22.32 -1.27 -4.15
CA LYS A 86 22.66 -2.70 -3.95
C LYS A 86 23.07 -3.02 -2.49
N ARG A 87 22.52 -2.32 -1.54
CA ARG A 87 22.79 -2.47 -0.09
C ARG A 87 21.54 -2.14 0.72
N ASN A 88 21.54 -2.50 2.00
CA ASN A 88 20.46 -2.12 2.91
C ASN A 88 20.45 -0.61 3.15
N ILE A 89 19.32 0.02 2.94
CA ILE A 89 19.07 1.44 3.18
C ILE A 89 17.85 1.63 4.08
N TRP A 90 17.78 2.78 4.75
CA TRP A 90 16.58 3.19 5.47
C TRP A 90 15.62 3.88 4.51
N VAL A 91 14.38 3.38 4.46
CA VAL A 91 13.31 3.89 3.61
C VAL A 91 12.07 4.23 4.45
N PRO A 92 11.27 5.24 4.08
CA PRO A 92 10.10 5.65 4.84
C PRO A 92 8.95 4.65 4.71
N SER A 93 8.13 4.54 5.76
CA SER A 93 6.76 4.02 5.69
C SER A 93 5.80 5.20 5.74
N LEU A 94 4.81 5.19 4.87
CA LEU A 94 3.97 6.34 4.58
C LEU A 94 2.48 6.03 4.80
N SER A 95 1.72 7.06 5.13
CA SER A 95 0.27 7.10 5.09
C SER A 95 -0.14 8.48 4.58
N TYR A 96 -1.33 8.61 3.99
CA TYR A 96 -1.75 9.89 3.42
C TYR A 96 -3.16 10.22 3.90
N LEU A 97 -3.35 11.47 4.34
CA LEU A 97 -4.67 12.03 4.60
C LEU A 97 -5.14 12.79 3.35
N LEU A 98 -6.24 12.33 2.78
CA LEU A 98 -6.95 13.01 1.70
C LEU A 98 -8.16 13.73 2.27
N GLU A 99 -8.24 15.05 2.06
CA GLU A 99 -9.36 15.89 2.45
C GLU A 99 -10.10 16.33 1.18
N HIS A 100 -11.30 15.78 0.98
CA HIS A 100 -12.14 16.11 -0.16
C HIS A 100 -13.11 17.25 0.22
N PRO A 101 -13.35 18.23 -0.65
CA PRO A 101 -14.18 19.39 -0.31
C PRO A 101 -15.64 19.04 0.07
N THR A 102 -16.19 17.94 -0.45
CA THR A 102 -17.60 17.55 -0.23
C THR A 102 -17.78 16.11 0.23
N GLN A 103 -16.84 15.20 -0.01
CA GLN A 103 -16.95 13.77 0.30
C GLN A 103 -16.29 13.37 1.64
N GLY A 104 -15.78 14.34 2.40
CA GLY A 104 -15.13 14.10 3.69
C GLY A 104 -13.68 13.69 3.55
N ARG A 105 -13.20 12.82 4.45
CA ARG A 105 -11.80 12.46 4.55
C ARG A 105 -11.58 10.98 4.32
N ALA A 106 -10.46 10.66 3.67
CA ALA A 106 -9.97 9.31 3.51
C ALA A 106 -8.50 9.21 3.96
N LEU A 107 -8.11 8.06 4.49
CA LEU A 107 -6.70 7.68 4.57
C LEU A 107 -6.35 6.80 3.38
N LEU A 108 -5.15 6.99 2.84
CA LEU A 108 -4.54 6.12 1.85
C LEU A 108 -3.37 5.44 2.54
N ASP A 109 -3.49 4.15 2.79
CA ASP A 109 -2.69 3.34 3.71
C ASP A 109 -2.69 3.87 5.17
N THR A 110 -2.11 3.12 6.09
CA THR A 110 -2.10 3.47 7.52
C THR A 110 -0.70 3.53 8.12
N GLY A 111 0.31 3.09 7.38
CA GLY A 111 1.71 3.15 7.80
C GLY A 111 2.04 2.31 9.03
N LEU A 112 3.16 2.60 9.67
CA LEU A 112 3.59 1.96 10.90
C LEU A 112 2.82 2.52 12.12
N ARG A 113 2.37 1.63 13.01
CA ARG A 113 1.75 2.02 14.29
C ARG A 113 2.79 2.45 15.32
N ALA A 114 2.38 3.21 16.32
CA ALA A 114 3.19 3.49 17.51
C ALA A 114 3.64 2.18 18.17
N GLY A 115 4.90 2.11 18.60
CA GLY A 115 5.47 0.96 19.27
C GLY A 115 5.73 -0.27 18.38
N ARG A 116 5.42 -0.23 17.08
CA ARG A 116 5.66 -1.36 16.16
C ARG A 116 7.14 -1.74 16.11
N CYS A 117 8.00 -0.75 16.10
CA CYS A 117 9.43 -0.93 15.97
C CYS A 117 10.14 -1.31 17.29
N ASP A 118 9.43 -1.24 18.42
CA ASP A 118 9.96 -1.61 19.74
C ASP A 118 10.01 -3.13 19.92
N TYR A 119 9.20 -3.88 19.19
CA TYR A 119 9.04 -5.32 19.37
C TYR A 119 9.85 -6.16 18.37
N GLY A 120 10.45 -5.53 17.41
CA GLY A 120 11.53 -5.99 16.52
C GLY A 120 11.62 -7.47 16.19
N THR A 121 10.55 -8.19 15.84
CA THR A 121 10.71 -9.51 15.18
C THR A 121 9.37 -10.19 14.95
N GLU A 122 8.86 -10.12 13.75
CA GLU A 122 7.99 -11.17 13.25
C GLU A 122 8.87 -12.33 12.74
N PRO A 123 8.55 -13.59 13.04
CA PRO A 123 9.44 -14.71 12.75
C PRO A 123 9.74 -14.97 11.27
N LEU A 124 8.95 -14.43 10.34
CA LEU A 124 9.11 -14.63 8.90
C LEU A 124 9.60 -13.39 8.13
N TYR A 125 9.38 -12.20 8.65
CA TYR A 125 9.68 -10.94 7.95
C TYR A 125 10.40 -9.96 8.88
N TRP A 126 11.66 -10.25 9.15
CA TRP A 126 12.46 -9.38 9.99
C TRP A 126 13.05 -8.25 9.17
N VAL A 127 12.30 -7.17 9.03
CA VAL A 127 12.83 -5.90 8.53
C VAL A 127 13.00 -4.96 9.71
N PRO A 128 14.25 -4.58 10.09
CA PRO A 128 14.47 -3.62 11.16
C PRO A 128 13.71 -2.33 10.88
N CYS A 129 13.00 -1.81 11.87
CA CYS A 129 12.29 -0.56 11.72
C CYS A 129 12.57 0.42 12.86
N ARG A 130 12.23 1.68 12.66
CA ARG A 130 12.27 2.74 13.66
C ARG A 130 11.13 3.73 13.44
N ASN A 131 10.49 4.18 14.49
CA ASN A 131 9.57 5.30 14.46
C ASN A 131 9.77 6.20 15.68
N SER A 132 9.37 7.45 15.56
CA SER A 132 9.43 8.41 16.66
C SER A 132 8.07 8.45 17.36
N ALA A 133 8.06 8.83 18.63
CA ALA A 133 6.80 9.08 19.33
C ALA A 133 5.99 10.13 18.58
N GLY A 134 4.72 9.84 18.35
CA GLY A 134 3.80 10.74 17.63
C GLY A 134 3.93 10.72 16.11
N SER A 135 4.78 9.86 15.51
CA SER A 135 4.90 9.75 14.05
C SER A 135 3.82 8.87 13.42
N ASP A 136 3.16 8.00 14.18
CA ASP A 136 2.10 7.15 13.65
C ASP A 136 0.90 7.97 13.15
N THR A 137 0.13 7.38 12.24
CA THR A 137 -1.01 8.05 11.58
C THR A 137 -2.03 8.59 12.58
N LEU A 138 -2.38 7.84 13.61
CA LEU A 138 -3.34 8.26 14.63
C LEU A 138 -2.86 9.51 15.38
N SER A 139 -1.61 9.53 15.80
CA SER A 139 -0.99 10.67 16.49
C SER A 139 -0.94 11.91 15.59
N GLN A 140 -0.61 11.73 14.32
CA GLN A 140 -0.55 12.84 13.36
C GLN A 140 -1.94 13.40 13.01
N LEU A 141 -2.98 12.57 12.95
CA LEU A 141 -4.37 13.04 12.84
C LEU A 141 -4.76 13.89 14.03
N ARG A 142 -4.52 13.40 15.26
CA ARG A 142 -4.84 14.11 16.50
C ARG A 142 -4.10 15.44 16.62
N ALA A 143 -2.85 15.49 16.24
CA ALA A 143 -2.06 16.72 16.25
C ALA A 143 -2.64 17.80 15.30
N ARG A 144 -3.47 17.40 14.34
CA ARG A 144 -4.21 18.30 13.43
C ARG A 144 -5.64 18.58 13.86
N GLY A 145 -6.05 18.05 15.02
CA GLY A 145 -7.40 18.22 15.53
C GLY A 145 -8.45 17.30 14.89
N PHE A 146 -8.02 16.24 14.19
CA PHE A 146 -8.93 15.25 13.62
C PHE A 146 -9.11 14.03 14.54
N ASP A 147 -10.34 13.55 14.63
CA ASP A 147 -10.68 12.25 15.23
C ASP A 147 -10.74 11.19 14.12
N VAL A 148 -10.54 9.93 14.49
CA VAL A 148 -10.71 8.79 13.56
C VAL A 148 -12.15 8.74 13.01
N LYS A 149 -13.13 9.20 13.78
CA LYS A 149 -14.54 9.29 13.36
C LYS A 149 -14.76 10.26 12.19
N ASP A 150 -13.82 11.17 11.96
CA ASP A 150 -13.84 12.08 10.81
C ASP A 150 -13.37 11.41 9.52
N ILE A 151 -12.84 10.19 9.62
CA ILE A 151 -12.34 9.41 8.50
C ILE A 151 -13.46 8.47 8.01
N ALA A 152 -13.97 8.73 6.82
CA ALA A 152 -15.02 7.91 6.22
C ALA A 152 -14.46 6.62 5.56
N TRP A 153 -13.24 6.70 5.02
CA TRP A 153 -12.63 5.66 4.20
C TRP A 153 -11.18 5.44 4.56
N ILE A 154 -10.74 4.19 4.48
CA ILE A 154 -9.33 3.81 4.43
C ILE A 154 -9.13 3.01 3.13
N VAL A 155 -8.42 3.59 2.17
CA VAL A 155 -8.08 2.93 0.91
C VAL A 155 -6.70 2.33 1.06
N MET A 156 -6.61 1.00 1.02
CA MET A 156 -5.36 0.28 1.15
C MET A 156 -4.79 0.00 -0.24
N SER A 157 -3.51 0.35 -0.43
CA SER A 157 -2.76 -0.05 -1.61
C SER A 157 -2.57 -1.57 -1.62
N HIS A 158 -2.16 -2.12 -0.48
CA HIS A 158 -2.00 -3.53 -0.19
C HIS A 158 -1.84 -3.76 1.33
N PHE A 159 -1.66 -5.00 1.78
CA PHE A 159 -1.68 -5.35 3.21
C PHE A 159 -0.32 -5.80 3.77
N HIS A 160 0.81 -5.31 3.25
CA HIS A 160 2.10 -5.52 3.93
C HIS A 160 2.21 -4.67 5.20
N GLY A 161 3.06 -5.14 6.11
CA GLY A 161 3.13 -4.64 7.48
C GLY A 161 3.37 -3.15 7.64
N ASP A 162 4.19 -2.55 6.82
CA ASP A 162 4.51 -1.12 6.85
C ASP A 162 3.43 -0.23 6.18
N HIS A 163 2.40 -0.82 5.58
CA HIS A 163 1.22 -0.14 5.05
C HIS A 163 -0.01 -0.31 5.94
N ILE A 164 -0.20 -1.51 6.54
CA ILE A 164 -1.41 -1.84 7.30
C ILE A 164 -1.26 -1.71 8.82
N SER A 165 -0.06 -1.58 9.35
CA SER A 165 0.23 -1.68 10.80
C SER A 165 -0.61 -0.74 11.67
N GLY A 166 -0.96 0.45 11.18
CA GLY A 166 -1.80 1.41 11.89
C GLY A 166 -3.30 1.06 11.90
N LEU A 167 -3.76 0.15 11.04
CA LEU A 167 -5.18 -0.09 10.79
C LEU A 167 -5.95 -0.54 12.02
N GLU A 168 -5.44 -1.48 12.78
CA GLU A 168 -6.10 -2.01 13.98
C GLU A 168 -6.42 -0.90 14.99
N ASN A 169 -5.47 0.00 15.26
CA ASN A 169 -5.67 1.12 16.18
C ASN A 169 -6.75 2.09 15.70
N LEU A 170 -6.85 2.32 14.39
CA LEU A 170 -7.88 3.15 13.79
C LEU A 170 -9.25 2.48 13.89
N LEU A 171 -9.37 1.19 13.63
CA LEU A 171 -10.63 0.44 13.73
C LEU A 171 -11.16 0.32 15.15
N ARG A 172 -10.30 0.33 16.17
CA ARG A 172 -10.70 0.36 17.58
C ARG A 172 -11.37 1.70 18.00
N LEU A 173 -11.09 2.78 17.28
CA LEU A 173 -11.52 4.15 17.62
C LEU A 173 -12.59 4.69 16.69
N GLY A 174 -12.78 4.10 15.52
CA GLY A 174 -13.74 4.49 14.51
C GLY A 174 -14.27 3.31 13.73
N SER A 175 -15.06 3.58 12.71
CA SER A 175 -15.62 2.55 11.81
C SER A 175 -15.48 2.97 10.35
N PRO A 176 -14.30 3.38 9.89
CA PRO A 176 -14.09 3.71 8.49
C PRO A 176 -14.34 2.47 7.61
N LYS A 177 -14.84 2.69 6.40
CA LYS A 177 -14.89 1.63 5.39
C LYS A 177 -13.48 1.41 4.82
N ILE A 178 -13.03 0.16 4.83
CA ILE A 178 -11.79 -0.23 4.18
C ILE A 178 -12.08 -0.53 2.72
N VAL A 179 -11.22 -0.08 1.82
CA VAL A 179 -11.33 -0.32 0.38
C VAL A 179 -10.01 -0.87 -0.15
N THR A 180 -10.07 -1.96 -0.88
CA THR A 180 -8.94 -2.54 -1.62
C THR A 180 -9.46 -3.44 -2.75
N THR A 181 -8.61 -4.24 -3.39
CA THR A 181 -9.02 -5.21 -4.41
C THR A 181 -9.49 -6.53 -3.79
N ARG A 182 -10.24 -7.31 -4.56
CA ARG A 182 -10.66 -8.64 -4.16
C ARG A 182 -9.47 -9.59 -4.03
N GLU A 183 -8.50 -9.47 -4.91
CA GLU A 183 -7.28 -10.28 -4.92
C GLU A 183 -6.48 -10.09 -3.62
N GLU A 184 -6.39 -8.85 -3.13
CA GLU A 184 -5.70 -8.55 -1.86
C GLU A 184 -6.44 -9.18 -0.67
N ILE A 185 -7.77 -9.12 -0.67
CA ILE A 185 -8.59 -9.74 0.37
C ILE A 185 -8.43 -11.27 0.37
N ASP A 186 -8.42 -11.90 -0.81
CA ASP A 186 -8.28 -13.34 -0.95
C ASP A 186 -6.89 -13.80 -0.48
N ASP A 187 -5.85 -13.03 -0.78
CA ASP A 187 -4.48 -13.32 -0.37
C ASP A 187 -4.31 -13.27 1.15
N VAL A 188 -4.84 -12.23 1.79
CA VAL A 188 -4.76 -12.09 3.25
C VAL A 188 -5.53 -13.17 4.00
N GLN A 189 -6.57 -13.73 3.39
CA GLN A 189 -7.32 -14.85 3.95
C GLN A 189 -6.70 -16.22 3.64
N SER A 190 -5.69 -16.27 2.76
CA SER A 190 -5.04 -17.51 2.34
C SER A 190 -4.24 -18.15 3.47
N PHE A 191 -4.21 -19.49 3.50
CA PHE A 191 -3.27 -20.27 4.32
C PHE A 191 -1.79 -19.91 4.00
N TRP A 192 -1.50 -19.49 2.78
CA TRP A 192 -0.15 -19.17 2.31
C TRP A 192 0.26 -17.72 2.56
N ARG A 193 -0.62 -16.90 3.18
CA ARG A 193 -0.38 -15.45 3.42
C ARG A 193 0.98 -15.12 4.04
N PRO A 194 1.56 -15.93 4.98
CA PRO A 194 2.85 -15.58 5.55
C PRO A 194 4.00 -15.63 4.54
N LEU A 195 3.88 -16.48 3.49
CA LEU A 195 4.90 -16.55 2.41
C LEU A 195 4.83 -15.35 1.47
N TRP A 196 3.75 -14.57 1.52
CA TRP A 196 3.54 -13.38 0.70
C TRP A 196 3.72 -12.07 1.47
N GLY A 197 4.25 -12.13 2.72
CA GLY A 197 4.53 -10.94 3.51
C GLY A 197 3.36 -10.39 4.32
N TYR A 198 2.24 -11.10 4.41
CA TYR A 198 1.08 -10.67 5.19
C TYR A 198 1.22 -11.07 6.65
N GLU A 199 1.32 -10.09 7.52
CA GLU A 199 1.49 -10.26 8.97
C GLU A 199 0.14 -10.36 9.66
N SER A 200 -0.16 -11.51 10.28
CA SER A 200 -1.44 -11.78 10.94
C SER A 200 -1.74 -10.87 12.13
N GLU A 201 -0.71 -10.43 12.85
CA GLU A 201 -0.85 -9.52 13.99
C GLU A 201 -1.57 -8.21 13.62
N MET A 202 -1.39 -7.75 12.39
CA MET A 202 -1.99 -6.52 11.91
C MET A 202 -3.41 -6.68 11.38
N LEU A 203 -3.86 -7.93 11.30
CA LEU A 203 -5.18 -8.32 10.79
C LEU A 203 -6.12 -8.78 11.91
N GLY A 204 -5.77 -8.54 13.17
CA GLY A 204 -6.50 -9.03 14.36
C GLY A 204 -7.87 -8.40 14.58
N ALA A 205 -8.14 -7.22 14.02
CA ALA A 205 -9.44 -6.56 14.13
C ALA A 205 -10.43 -7.05 13.06
N ASP A 206 -11.71 -7.09 13.41
CA ASP A 206 -12.77 -7.31 12.43
C ASP A 206 -12.81 -6.16 11.42
N MET A 207 -12.86 -6.52 10.13
CA MET A 207 -12.81 -5.56 9.03
C MET A 207 -14.05 -5.65 8.14
N ARG A 208 -14.60 -4.50 7.78
CA ARG A 208 -15.57 -4.36 6.69
C ARG A 208 -14.86 -3.83 5.47
N VAL A 209 -14.62 -4.69 4.51
CA VAL A 209 -13.83 -4.37 3.32
C VAL A 209 -14.72 -4.30 2.10
N ALA A 210 -14.63 -3.21 1.36
CA ALA A 210 -15.27 -3.05 0.08
C ALA A 210 -14.28 -3.35 -1.06
N ALA A 211 -14.62 -4.31 -1.91
CA ALA A 211 -13.82 -4.67 -3.07
C ALA A 211 -14.11 -3.71 -4.24
N VAL A 212 -13.05 -3.07 -4.75
CA VAL A 212 -13.15 -2.10 -5.84
C VAL A 212 -13.38 -2.74 -7.22
N ASN A 213 -13.17 -4.04 -7.36
CA ASN A 213 -13.18 -4.75 -8.64
C ASN A 213 -14.44 -4.52 -9.48
N GLY A 214 -15.60 -4.35 -8.86
CA GLY A 214 -16.86 -4.06 -9.54
C GLY A 214 -16.94 -2.66 -10.15
N GLN A 215 -16.04 -1.75 -9.78
CA GLN A 215 -15.97 -0.37 -10.30
C GLN A 215 -14.90 -0.18 -11.36
N LEU A 216 -14.03 -1.18 -11.56
CA LEU A 216 -12.94 -1.08 -12.52
C LEU A 216 -13.47 -1.00 -13.94
N GLN A 217 -13.14 0.09 -14.62
CA GLN A 217 -13.44 0.31 -16.03
C GLN A 217 -12.17 0.26 -16.87
N SER A 218 -12.30 -0.26 -18.09
CA SER A 218 -11.17 -0.28 -19.02
C SER A 218 -10.91 1.13 -19.54
N MET A 219 -9.69 1.60 -19.34
CA MET A 219 -9.18 2.85 -19.85
C MET A 219 -8.28 2.59 -21.06
N PRO A 220 -8.28 3.46 -22.09
CA PRO A 220 -7.29 3.37 -23.15
C PRO A 220 -5.90 3.31 -22.65
N ALA A 221 -4.88 2.91 -22.85
CA ALA A 221 -3.50 2.89 -22.35
C ALA A 221 -3.30 2.36 -20.89
N GLU A 222 -4.15 2.78 -19.94
CA GLU A 222 -3.96 2.47 -18.51
C GLU A 222 -4.62 1.16 -18.05
N GLY A 223 -5.45 0.54 -18.89
CA GLY A 223 -6.21 -0.65 -18.53
C GLY A 223 -7.36 -0.36 -17.58
N LYS A 224 -7.59 -1.23 -16.59
CA LYS A 224 -8.70 -1.05 -15.64
C LYS A 224 -8.34 -0.02 -14.56
N THR A 225 -9.20 0.96 -14.33
CA THR A 225 -9.12 1.96 -13.24
C THR A 225 -10.50 2.20 -12.65
N ALA A 226 -10.57 2.79 -11.46
CA ALA A 226 -11.82 3.23 -10.84
C ALA A 226 -11.70 4.69 -10.39
N ASP A 227 -12.65 5.52 -10.75
CA ASP A 227 -12.87 6.84 -10.15
C ASP A 227 -13.56 6.61 -8.80
N PHE A 228 -12.82 6.84 -7.71
CA PHE A 228 -13.28 6.43 -6.38
C PHE A 228 -14.51 7.22 -5.89
N PHE A 229 -14.50 8.52 -6.11
CA PHE A 229 -15.63 9.38 -5.74
C PHE A 229 -16.61 9.63 -6.90
N GLY A 230 -16.26 9.28 -8.13
CA GLY A 230 -17.05 9.51 -9.33
C GLY A 230 -16.99 10.95 -9.85
N ASP A 231 -16.02 11.74 -9.41
CA ASP A 231 -15.83 13.14 -9.76
C ASP A 231 -14.44 13.47 -10.32
N GLY A 232 -13.63 12.44 -10.51
CA GLY A 232 -12.28 12.55 -11.06
C GLY A 232 -11.19 12.96 -10.08
N SER A 233 -11.49 13.12 -8.80
CA SER A 233 -10.54 13.62 -7.80
C SER A 233 -9.59 12.57 -7.26
N LEU A 234 -9.99 11.29 -7.22
CA LEU A 234 -9.18 10.13 -6.78
C LEU A 234 -9.42 8.93 -7.69
N TRP A 235 -8.38 8.47 -8.34
CA TRP A 235 -8.40 7.30 -9.20
C TRP A 235 -7.62 6.14 -8.58
N LEU A 236 -8.24 4.97 -8.49
CA LEU A 236 -7.61 3.72 -8.08
C LEU A 236 -7.16 2.95 -9.30
N ILE A 237 -5.87 2.61 -9.37
CA ILE A 237 -5.21 2.02 -10.53
C ILE A 237 -4.62 0.67 -10.10
N PRO A 238 -5.21 -0.47 -10.49
CA PRO A 238 -4.61 -1.76 -10.21
C PRO A 238 -3.21 -1.87 -10.83
N THR A 239 -2.24 -2.15 -9.98
CA THR A 239 -0.83 -2.31 -10.35
C THR A 239 -0.29 -3.62 -9.78
N PRO A 240 -0.84 -4.78 -10.22
CA PRO A 240 -0.42 -6.08 -9.72
C PRO A 240 1.05 -6.34 -10.00
N GLY A 241 1.68 -7.11 -9.13
CA GLY A 241 3.08 -7.53 -9.28
C GLY A 241 3.78 -7.62 -7.94
N HIS A 242 3.85 -6.54 -7.17
CA HIS A 242 4.32 -6.56 -5.79
C HIS A 242 3.43 -7.48 -4.94
N THR A 243 2.15 -7.20 -4.90
CA THR A 243 1.10 -8.17 -4.55
C THR A 243 0.16 -8.38 -5.74
N ARG A 244 -0.70 -9.41 -5.68
CA ARG A 244 -1.67 -9.67 -6.76
C ARG A 244 -2.76 -8.59 -6.84
N GLY A 245 -3.08 -7.99 -5.70
CA GLY A 245 -4.15 -7.00 -5.55
C GLY A 245 -3.68 -5.55 -5.43
N HIS A 246 -2.40 -5.28 -5.63
CA HIS A 246 -1.81 -3.96 -5.40
C HIS A 246 -2.51 -2.84 -6.18
N LEU A 247 -2.67 -1.67 -5.54
CA LEU A 247 -3.21 -0.43 -6.10
C LEU A 247 -2.20 0.71 -6.05
N SER A 248 -2.02 1.41 -7.16
CA SER A 248 -1.51 2.78 -7.20
C SER A 248 -2.67 3.77 -7.23
N MET A 249 -2.43 5.05 -6.94
CA MET A 249 -3.50 6.05 -6.87
C MET A 249 -3.09 7.36 -7.54
N LEU A 250 -3.99 7.92 -8.38
CA LEU A 250 -3.83 9.25 -8.95
C LEU A 250 -4.78 10.22 -8.22
N VAL A 251 -4.23 11.28 -7.68
CA VAL A 251 -4.93 12.25 -6.84
C VAL A 251 -4.90 13.64 -7.48
N ASN A 252 -6.05 14.29 -7.63
CA ASN A 252 -6.14 15.61 -8.21
C ASN A 252 -5.76 16.71 -7.20
N THR A 253 -4.45 16.87 -6.98
CA THR A 253 -3.86 17.93 -6.13
C THR A 253 -3.50 19.17 -6.96
N ARG A 254 -3.15 20.30 -6.30
CA ARG A 254 -2.60 21.52 -6.93
C ARG A 254 -1.26 21.87 -6.30
N PRO A 255 -0.32 22.51 -7.05
CA PRO A 255 -0.45 22.95 -8.45
C PRO A 255 -0.41 21.81 -9.48
N ARG A 256 -0.04 20.60 -9.09
CA ARG A 256 0.14 19.44 -9.96
C ARG A 256 -0.62 18.22 -9.41
N PRO A 257 -1.25 17.40 -10.28
CA PRO A 257 -1.76 16.10 -9.86
C PRO A 257 -0.64 15.23 -9.28
N THR A 258 -0.98 14.35 -8.36
CA THR A 258 -0.02 13.47 -7.68
C THR A 258 -0.35 12.01 -7.97
N LEU A 259 0.62 11.27 -8.51
CA LEU A 259 0.60 9.82 -8.63
C LEU A 259 1.32 9.21 -7.43
N LEU A 260 0.63 8.44 -6.61
CA LEU A 260 1.18 7.61 -5.56
C LEU A 260 1.42 6.22 -6.15
N THR A 261 2.66 5.83 -6.36
CA THR A 261 2.98 4.50 -6.91
C THR A 261 2.81 3.41 -5.88
N PHE A 262 2.95 3.73 -4.59
CA PHE A 262 3.13 2.74 -3.53
C PHE A 262 4.20 1.72 -3.96
N ASP A 263 4.00 0.45 -3.71
CA ASP A 263 5.01 -0.57 -3.94
C ASP A 263 5.03 -1.15 -5.37
N ALA A 264 4.24 -0.56 -6.29
CA ALA A 264 4.47 -0.76 -7.72
C ALA A 264 5.83 -0.19 -8.16
N ALA A 265 6.35 0.83 -7.45
CA ALA A 265 7.71 1.33 -7.55
C ALA A 265 8.14 1.81 -6.15
N HIS A 266 9.05 1.07 -5.50
CA HIS A 266 9.56 1.43 -4.17
C HIS A 266 10.42 2.69 -4.24
N LEU A 267 11.30 2.76 -5.22
CA LEU A 267 12.30 3.81 -5.40
C LEU A 267 12.10 4.54 -6.73
N ALA A 268 12.60 5.76 -6.81
CA ALA A 268 12.65 6.50 -8.07
C ALA A 268 13.32 5.69 -9.19
N ALA A 269 14.36 4.95 -8.88
CA ALA A 269 15.08 4.12 -9.84
C ALA A 269 14.21 3.00 -10.45
N ASP A 270 13.27 2.41 -9.68
CA ASP A 270 12.34 1.40 -10.22
C ASP A 270 11.52 1.99 -11.35
N PHE A 271 10.98 3.16 -11.11
CA PHE A 271 10.14 3.86 -12.07
C PHE A 271 10.98 4.47 -13.20
N GLU A 272 11.92 5.36 -12.91
CA GLU A 272 12.64 6.16 -13.92
C GLU A 272 13.49 5.30 -14.85
N LEU A 273 14.06 4.19 -14.36
CA LEU A 273 14.89 3.29 -15.15
C LEU A 273 14.14 2.02 -15.62
N SER A 274 12.86 1.90 -15.28
CA SER A 274 12.03 0.71 -15.56
C SER A 274 12.67 -0.58 -15.04
N ILE A 275 13.14 -0.55 -13.79
CA ILE A 275 13.69 -1.69 -13.08
C ILE A 275 12.54 -2.37 -12.32
N THR A 276 12.52 -3.69 -12.28
CA THR A 276 11.50 -4.40 -11.50
C THR A 276 11.77 -4.25 -10.01
N PRO A 277 10.77 -3.91 -9.15
CA PRO A 277 10.92 -3.94 -7.71
C PRO A 277 11.38 -5.30 -7.19
N GLY A 278 12.09 -5.31 -6.05
CA GLY A 278 12.69 -6.52 -5.50
C GLY A 278 11.65 -7.53 -5.01
N ALA A 279 10.90 -7.20 -3.97
CA ALA A 279 9.82 -8.03 -3.43
C ALA A 279 8.61 -7.98 -4.37
N THR A 280 8.47 -9.00 -5.21
CA THR A 280 7.47 -9.05 -6.28
C THR A 280 7.00 -10.48 -6.47
N VAL A 281 5.70 -10.72 -6.27
CA VAL A 281 5.10 -12.06 -6.44
C VAL A 281 4.91 -12.43 -7.91
N ASP A 282 4.78 -11.43 -8.80
CA ASP A 282 4.66 -11.61 -10.25
C ASP A 282 5.48 -10.55 -11.00
N ARG A 283 6.70 -10.90 -11.39
CA ARG A 283 7.63 -9.98 -12.08
C ARG A 283 7.12 -9.51 -13.47
N PRO A 284 6.52 -10.35 -14.33
CA PRO A 284 5.86 -9.91 -15.54
C PRO A 284 4.76 -8.88 -15.30
N ALA A 285 3.88 -9.11 -14.32
CA ALA A 285 2.81 -8.18 -13.97
C ALA A 285 3.38 -6.86 -13.42
N ALA A 286 4.43 -6.90 -12.57
CA ALA A 286 5.09 -5.69 -12.06
C ALA A 286 5.65 -4.82 -13.20
N ARG A 287 6.34 -5.43 -14.17
CA ARG A 287 6.83 -4.69 -15.34
C ARG A 287 5.71 -4.07 -16.17
N ALA A 288 4.62 -4.80 -16.37
CA ALA A 288 3.44 -4.28 -17.07
C ALA A 288 2.79 -3.12 -16.29
N SER A 289 2.77 -3.21 -14.95
CA SER A 289 2.26 -2.14 -14.08
C SER A 289 3.11 -0.87 -14.17
N ILE A 290 4.43 -0.97 -14.11
CA ILE A 290 5.34 0.18 -14.32
C ILE A 290 5.12 0.80 -15.70
N ALA A 291 5.03 -0.01 -16.77
CA ALA A 291 4.80 0.50 -18.12
C ALA A 291 3.46 1.26 -18.25
N ARG A 292 2.41 0.79 -17.55
CA ARG A 292 1.12 1.49 -17.49
C ARG A 292 1.22 2.81 -16.74
N LEU A 293 1.92 2.85 -15.61
CA LEU A 293 2.14 4.08 -14.86
C LEU A 293 2.99 5.09 -15.66
N HIS A 294 3.94 4.63 -16.48
CA HIS A 294 4.67 5.50 -17.43
C HIS A 294 3.74 6.08 -18.50
N ALA A 295 2.85 5.26 -19.07
CA ALA A 295 1.88 5.75 -20.05
C ALA A 295 0.96 6.83 -19.43
N LEU A 296 0.50 6.62 -18.20
CA LEU A 296 -0.26 7.61 -17.45
C LEU A 296 0.55 8.90 -17.20
N ALA A 297 1.80 8.77 -16.77
CA ALA A 297 2.66 9.93 -16.54
C ALA A 297 2.94 10.71 -17.84
N ALA A 298 3.06 10.02 -18.96
CA ALA A 298 3.20 10.68 -20.27
C ALA A 298 1.92 11.42 -20.72
N ALA A 299 0.74 10.95 -20.29
CA ALA A 299 -0.54 11.56 -20.62
C ALA A 299 -0.91 12.76 -19.71
N ILE A 300 -0.24 12.92 -18.59
CA ILE A 300 -0.50 14.00 -17.61
C ILE A 300 0.75 14.87 -17.45
N PRO A 301 0.81 16.03 -18.14
CA PRO A 301 1.93 16.95 -17.98
C PRO A 301 2.13 17.38 -16.52
N ASP A 302 3.38 17.55 -16.13
CA ASP A 302 3.78 18.01 -14.80
C ASP A 302 3.30 17.12 -13.64
N LEU A 303 3.00 15.83 -13.89
CA LEU A 303 2.60 14.89 -12.86
C LEU A 303 3.67 14.79 -11.77
N ASN A 304 3.25 14.99 -10.52
CA ASN A 304 4.10 14.72 -9.36
C ASN A 304 4.07 13.22 -9.04
N VAL A 305 5.19 12.52 -9.16
CA VAL A 305 5.28 11.09 -8.83
C VAL A 305 5.88 10.91 -7.44
N VAL A 306 5.15 10.24 -6.57
CA VAL A 306 5.57 9.88 -5.21
C VAL A 306 5.72 8.38 -5.14
N TYR A 307 6.94 7.93 -4.86
CA TYR A 307 7.30 6.53 -4.78
C TYR A 307 7.03 5.95 -3.39
N GLY A 308 6.82 4.64 -3.30
CA GLY A 308 6.44 4.00 -2.04
C GLY A 308 7.45 4.21 -0.91
N HIS A 309 8.73 4.13 -1.25
CA HIS A 309 9.81 4.09 -0.27
C HIS A 309 11.02 4.96 -0.62
N GLU A 310 10.87 5.99 -1.45
CA GLU A 310 11.98 6.85 -1.87
C GLU A 310 12.44 7.80 -0.75
N PRO A 311 13.60 7.57 -0.12
CA PRO A 311 14.00 8.34 1.05
C PRO A 311 14.32 9.81 0.73
N THR A 312 14.67 10.13 -0.52
CA THR A 312 15.06 11.49 -0.91
C THR A 312 13.88 12.44 -0.95
N GLN A 313 12.65 11.93 -1.11
CA GLN A 313 11.42 12.73 -1.09
C GLN A 313 11.01 13.19 0.32
N TRP A 314 11.57 12.58 1.39
CA TRP A 314 11.09 12.78 2.76
C TRP A 314 12.17 13.22 3.76
N ARG A 315 13.30 13.75 3.32
CA ARG A 315 14.42 14.14 4.18
C ARG A 315 13.99 15.17 5.21
N GLY A 316 14.06 14.77 6.50
CA GLY A 316 13.74 15.66 7.63
C GLY A 316 12.24 15.94 7.83
N ALA A 317 11.37 15.37 7.04
CA ALA A 317 9.93 15.57 7.13
C ALA A 317 9.26 14.51 7.99
N ILE A 318 8.34 14.92 8.87
CA ILE A 318 7.35 14.04 9.51
C ILE A 318 6.01 14.16 8.78
N THR A 319 5.75 15.33 8.20
CA THR A 319 4.52 15.62 7.46
C THR A 319 4.81 16.57 6.31
N VAL A 320 4.23 16.28 5.15
CA VAL A 320 4.34 17.10 3.94
C VAL A 320 2.96 17.26 3.30
N GLU A 321 2.56 18.49 2.97
CA GLU A 321 1.43 18.73 2.08
C GLU A 321 1.90 18.55 0.63
N LEU A 322 1.31 17.58 -0.05
CA LEU A 322 1.60 17.29 -1.45
C LEU A 322 0.77 18.20 -2.36
N GLY A 323 1.40 18.69 -3.42
CA GLY A 323 0.73 19.60 -4.35
C GLY A 323 0.84 21.08 -3.99
N ARG A 324 1.74 21.47 -3.08
CA ARG A 324 2.15 22.87 -2.90
C ARG A 324 3.44 23.18 -3.63
#